data_e792806a9ae24dff4c04d29b2f178053
#
_entry.id   e792806a9ae24dff4c04d29b2f178053
#
_cell.length_a   1.000
_cell.length_b   1.000
_cell.length_c   1.000
_cell.angle_alpha   90.00
_cell.angle_beta   90.00
_cell.angle_gamma   90.00
#
_symmetry.space_group_name_H-M   'P 1'
#
loop_
_entity.id
_entity.type
_entity.pdbx_description
1 polymer ?
#
loop_
_entity_poly.entity_id
_entity_poly.type
_entity_poly.pdbx_seq_one_letter_code
_entity_poly.pdbx_strand_id
1 'polypeptide(L)'
;MKIWIDDEEEKDIDSSQELLEEEPEEDNSDRCIVHAIFFELAFGAVLYLKSATAAFSYLIALAPLVVSTGILGSICYKKNGDMKLFRAICCMSALGIGLQYLIDVKYSPVSEFSLIKFCISFLLSIIFLIFYGMIQKGLKYAFSVYLCMGISVSIYIVLYFFGYDPNGYGTNAWINIHGLTLQLTDFTKVCALFFYSSLFSCKYKENDTKVLLLSSIFFLLNLGGSLLIHELGSFFILFFLHLVMLFMFLPHSFKKVVYILSVFIACFMSVALSFILYKALLPSYQNGTMPSLISKIWPFIRKIYERFSITANINNDPYGAGYQLLQAKKSLWMAGFFGNTVNFNSLPVAESDMAFVAMVSQLGWITGFMYLYFLCRVTCLGLRYTRMRIVKYRDEAIVVFGATIMLFLQAILVILGSCNILPLTGLPI
;
A
#
# COMPACT_ATOMS: atom_id res chain seq x y z
N MET A 1 21.69 -12.52 1.61
CA MET A 1 21.59 -13.09 0.27
C MET A 1 22.09 -12.03 -0.71
N LYS A 2 23.29 -12.21 -1.30
CA LYS A 2 23.89 -11.25 -2.22
C LYS A 2 23.11 -11.28 -3.54
N ILE A 3 22.46 -10.19 -3.90
CA ILE A 3 21.88 -9.97 -5.23
C ILE A 3 22.87 -9.22 -6.14
N TRP A 4 24.11 -9.06 -5.68
CA TRP A 4 25.17 -8.38 -6.42
C TRP A 4 26.02 -9.42 -7.11
N ILE A 5 26.04 -9.34 -8.43
CA ILE A 5 26.90 -10.13 -9.29
C ILE A 5 27.95 -9.17 -9.82
N ASP A 6 29.22 -9.45 -9.53
CA ASP A 6 30.34 -8.77 -10.15
C ASP A 6 30.39 -9.13 -11.64
N ASP A 7 30.81 -8.19 -12.49
CA ASP A 7 30.79 -8.33 -13.96
C ASP A 7 31.62 -9.55 -14.48
N GLU A 8 32.43 -10.17 -13.67
CA GLU A 8 33.14 -11.41 -13.99
C GLU A 8 32.31 -12.69 -13.76
N GLU A 9 31.26 -12.64 -12.91
CA GLU A 9 30.34 -13.76 -12.70
C GLU A 9 29.23 -13.82 -13.78
N GLU A 10 29.11 -12.80 -14.64
CA GLU A 10 28.09 -12.77 -15.71
C GLU A 10 28.24 -13.92 -16.71
N LYS A 11 29.47 -14.41 -16.95
CA LYS A 11 29.74 -15.54 -17.84
C LYS A 11 29.42 -16.92 -17.25
N ASP A 12 29.58 -17.08 -15.95
CA ASP A 12 29.22 -18.33 -15.26
C ASP A 12 27.72 -18.44 -14.97
N ILE A 13 27.02 -17.32 -14.98
CA ILE A 13 25.56 -17.27 -14.77
C ILE A 13 24.80 -17.65 -16.04
N ASP A 14 25.29 -17.33 -17.23
CA ASP A 14 24.67 -17.78 -18.49
C ASP A 14 24.62 -19.30 -18.59
N SER A 15 25.66 -20.00 -18.12
CA SER A 15 25.69 -21.47 -18.10
C SER A 15 24.83 -22.11 -17.00
N SER A 16 24.60 -21.39 -15.89
CA SER A 16 23.72 -21.84 -14.81
C SER A 16 22.27 -21.39 -15.00
N GLN A 17 22.01 -20.39 -15.86
CA GLN A 17 20.66 -19.97 -16.23
C GLN A 17 19.99 -20.90 -17.24
N GLU A 18 20.75 -21.56 -18.10
CA GLU A 18 20.21 -22.66 -18.94
C GLU A 18 19.67 -23.84 -18.09
N LEU A 19 20.17 -24.02 -16.86
CA LEU A 19 19.68 -25.02 -15.91
C LEU A 19 18.48 -24.54 -15.07
N LEU A 20 18.14 -23.23 -15.11
CA LEU A 20 17.00 -22.62 -14.39
C LEU A 20 15.88 -22.11 -15.30
N GLU A 21 16.03 -22.19 -16.62
CA GLU A 21 14.91 -22.17 -17.54
C GLU A 21 14.14 -23.50 -17.38
N GLU A 22 13.45 -23.64 -16.24
CA GLU A 22 12.23 -24.43 -16.27
C GLU A 22 11.42 -23.86 -17.42
N GLU A 23 11.27 -24.64 -18.50
CA GLU A 23 10.39 -24.34 -19.61
C GLU A 23 9.10 -23.76 -19.05
N PRO A 24 8.57 -22.70 -19.62
CA PRO A 24 7.28 -22.19 -19.18
C PRO A 24 6.34 -23.38 -19.26
N GLU A 25 5.79 -23.80 -18.12
CA GLU A 25 4.74 -24.83 -18.10
C GLU A 25 3.59 -24.30 -18.96
N GLU A 26 3.65 -24.52 -20.26
CA GLU A 26 2.70 -24.06 -21.29
C GLU A 26 1.26 -24.44 -20.96
N ASP A 27 1.07 -25.48 -20.18
CA ASP A 27 -0.24 -26.07 -19.86
C ASP A 27 -0.97 -25.45 -18.66
N ASN A 28 -0.39 -24.46 -17.97
CA ASN A 28 -0.98 -23.94 -16.72
C ASN A 28 -1.60 -22.54 -16.80
N SER A 29 -1.50 -21.83 -17.91
CA SER A 29 -1.96 -20.43 -18.01
C SER A 29 -3.49 -20.30 -17.97
N ASP A 30 -4.17 -21.09 -18.79
CA ASP A 30 -5.65 -21.09 -18.84
C ASP A 30 -6.24 -21.59 -17.52
N ARG A 31 -5.59 -22.59 -16.90
CA ARG A 31 -5.96 -23.05 -15.56
C ARG A 31 -5.86 -21.97 -14.50
N CYS A 32 -4.88 -21.07 -14.58
CA CYS A 32 -4.76 -19.96 -13.62
C CYS A 32 -5.92 -19.00 -13.73
N ILE A 33 -6.37 -18.64 -14.93
CA ILE A 33 -7.54 -17.78 -15.15
C ILE A 33 -8.81 -18.47 -14.66
N VAL A 34 -9.01 -19.73 -15.06
CA VAL A 34 -10.17 -20.53 -14.65
C VAL A 34 -10.23 -20.67 -13.12
N HIS A 35 -9.10 -20.93 -12.47
CA HIS A 35 -9.07 -21.02 -11.00
C HIS A 35 -9.37 -19.68 -10.32
N ALA A 36 -8.94 -18.54 -10.88
CA ALA A 36 -9.28 -17.22 -10.35
C ALA A 36 -10.80 -16.98 -10.46
N ILE A 37 -11.39 -17.22 -11.64
CA ILE A 37 -12.83 -17.08 -11.87
C ILE A 37 -13.64 -18.04 -10.97
N PHE A 38 -13.19 -19.28 -10.84
CA PHE A 38 -13.84 -20.23 -9.93
C PHE A 38 -13.82 -19.75 -8.49
N PHE A 39 -12.69 -19.17 -8.03
CA PHE A 39 -12.60 -18.58 -6.70
C PHE A 39 -13.56 -17.40 -6.53
N GLU A 40 -13.66 -16.52 -7.52
CA GLU A 40 -14.59 -15.38 -7.53
C GLU A 40 -16.05 -15.85 -7.38
N LEU A 41 -16.44 -16.90 -8.13
CA LEU A 41 -17.77 -17.51 -8.03
C LEU A 41 -18.02 -18.19 -6.68
N ALA A 42 -17.05 -18.99 -6.21
CA ALA A 42 -17.17 -19.72 -4.96
C ALA A 42 -17.26 -18.76 -3.76
N PHE A 43 -16.56 -17.63 -3.81
CA PHE A 43 -16.64 -16.62 -2.77
C PHE A 43 -18.03 -15.95 -2.72
N GLY A 44 -18.69 -15.78 -3.86
CA GLY A 44 -20.10 -15.33 -3.91
C GLY A 44 -21.05 -16.25 -3.14
N ALA A 45 -20.84 -17.57 -3.21
CA ALA A 45 -21.61 -18.53 -2.40
C ALA A 45 -21.34 -18.38 -0.90
N VAL A 46 -20.09 -18.13 -0.50
CA VAL A 46 -19.76 -17.86 0.92
C VAL A 46 -20.45 -16.59 1.42
N LEU A 47 -20.49 -15.54 0.62
CA LEU A 47 -21.18 -14.30 0.95
C LEU A 47 -22.70 -14.52 1.10
N TYR A 48 -23.29 -15.38 0.27
CA TYR A 48 -24.72 -15.73 0.38
C TYR A 48 -25.09 -16.31 1.73
N LEU A 49 -24.23 -17.16 2.30
CA LEU A 49 -24.43 -17.73 3.63
C LEU A 49 -24.39 -16.67 4.74
N LYS A 50 -23.78 -15.52 4.49
CA LYS A 50 -23.68 -14.41 5.45
C LYS A 50 -24.75 -13.34 5.26
N SER A 51 -25.05 -13.02 4.03
CA SER A 51 -26.06 -12.02 3.66
C SER A 51 -26.49 -12.21 2.21
N ALA A 52 -27.73 -12.56 1.99
CA ALA A 52 -28.30 -12.70 0.65
C ALA A 52 -28.24 -11.38 -0.14
N THR A 53 -28.45 -10.24 0.52
CA THR A 53 -28.37 -8.91 -0.11
C THR A 53 -26.95 -8.55 -0.51
N ALA A 54 -25.95 -8.82 0.33
CA ALA A 54 -24.53 -8.63 0.00
C ALA A 54 -24.10 -9.54 -1.17
N ALA A 55 -24.57 -10.79 -1.19
CA ALA A 55 -24.29 -11.70 -2.28
C ALA A 55 -24.93 -11.24 -3.60
N PHE A 56 -26.17 -10.73 -3.56
CA PHE A 56 -26.83 -10.19 -4.74
C PHE A 56 -26.07 -8.97 -5.31
N SER A 57 -25.64 -8.05 -4.44
CA SER A 57 -24.81 -6.90 -4.85
C SER A 57 -23.45 -7.34 -5.41
N TYR A 58 -22.83 -8.34 -4.80
CA TYR A 58 -21.59 -8.94 -5.30
C TYR A 58 -21.77 -9.60 -6.67
N LEU A 59 -22.90 -10.29 -6.92
CA LEU A 59 -23.20 -10.89 -8.21
C LEU A 59 -23.30 -9.84 -9.34
N ILE A 60 -23.79 -8.63 -9.04
CA ILE A 60 -23.78 -7.52 -10.01
C ILE A 60 -22.36 -7.12 -10.37
N ALA A 61 -21.45 -7.07 -9.40
CA ALA A 61 -20.03 -6.78 -9.62
C ALA A 61 -19.25 -7.97 -10.19
N LEU A 62 -19.78 -9.18 -10.04
CA LEU A 62 -19.10 -10.40 -10.50
C LEU A 62 -18.93 -10.42 -12.01
N ALA A 63 -19.92 -9.96 -12.79
CA ALA A 63 -19.80 -9.92 -14.24
C ALA A 63 -18.62 -9.05 -14.71
N PRO A 64 -18.50 -7.76 -14.31
CA PRO A 64 -17.32 -6.96 -14.65
C PRO A 64 -16.02 -7.52 -14.04
N LEU A 65 -16.06 -8.14 -12.86
CA LEU A 65 -14.88 -8.77 -12.25
C LEU A 65 -14.37 -9.94 -13.11
N VAL A 66 -15.23 -10.88 -13.48
CA VAL A 66 -14.88 -12.02 -14.34
C VAL A 66 -14.40 -11.55 -15.70
N VAL A 67 -15.06 -10.57 -16.31
CA VAL A 67 -14.63 -9.98 -17.59
C VAL A 67 -13.25 -9.34 -17.45
N SER A 68 -13.02 -8.58 -16.37
CA SER A 68 -11.71 -7.96 -16.10
C SER A 68 -10.62 -9.02 -15.90
N THR A 69 -10.89 -10.06 -15.14
CA THR A 69 -9.98 -11.18 -14.92
C THR A 69 -9.64 -11.90 -16.25
N GLY A 70 -10.62 -12.14 -17.11
CA GLY A 70 -10.41 -12.72 -18.43
C GLY A 70 -9.57 -11.84 -19.35
N ILE A 71 -9.88 -10.54 -19.46
CA ILE A 71 -9.17 -9.60 -20.32
C ILE A 71 -7.74 -9.39 -19.83
N LEU A 72 -7.57 -9.04 -18.55
CA LEU A 72 -6.24 -8.80 -17.97
C LEU A 72 -5.39 -10.07 -17.97
N GLY A 73 -5.99 -11.23 -17.69
CA GLY A 73 -5.33 -12.52 -17.76
C GLY A 73 -4.82 -12.85 -19.16
N SER A 74 -5.65 -12.60 -20.19
CA SER A 74 -5.25 -12.80 -21.58
C SER A 74 -4.14 -11.85 -22.01
N ILE A 75 -4.16 -10.60 -21.56
CA ILE A 75 -3.09 -9.62 -21.81
C ILE A 75 -1.81 -10.04 -21.08
N CYS A 76 -1.92 -10.45 -19.82
CA CYS A 76 -0.80 -10.93 -19.01
C CYS A 76 -0.13 -12.13 -19.68
N TYR A 77 -0.90 -13.10 -20.13
CA TYR A 77 -0.40 -14.25 -20.84
C TYR A 77 0.33 -13.87 -22.13
N LYS A 78 -0.29 -13.06 -22.99
CA LYS A 78 0.35 -12.59 -24.24
C LYS A 78 1.65 -11.82 -24.04
N LYS A 79 1.82 -11.22 -22.85
CA LYS A 79 3.05 -10.49 -22.49
C LYS A 79 4.03 -11.32 -21.65
N ASN A 80 3.85 -12.64 -21.58
CA ASN A 80 4.68 -13.56 -20.78
C ASN A 80 4.77 -13.13 -19.29
N GLY A 81 3.66 -12.66 -18.72
CA GLY A 81 3.55 -12.33 -17.31
C GLY A 81 3.43 -13.59 -16.44
N ASP A 82 3.73 -13.44 -15.15
CA ASP A 82 3.57 -14.54 -14.19
C ASP A 82 2.08 -14.77 -13.87
N MET A 83 1.53 -15.84 -14.44
CA MET A 83 0.12 -16.21 -14.29
C MET A 83 -0.22 -16.69 -12.87
N LYS A 84 0.77 -17.22 -12.11
CA LYS A 84 0.59 -17.60 -10.70
C LYS A 84 0.42 -16.35 -9.83
N LEU A 85 1.22 -15.30 -10.09
CA LEU A 85 1.09 -14.00 -9.45
C LEU A 85 -0.24 -13.33 -9.80
N PHE A 86 -0.60 -13.32 -11.09
CA PHE A 86 -1.88 -12.78 -11.57
C PHE A 86 -3.06 -13.44 -10.84
N ARG A 87 -3.11 -14.78 -10.78
CA ARG A 87 -4.16 -15.51 -10.06
C ARG A 87 -4.25 -15.10 -8.58
N ALA A 88 -3.11 -14.99 -7.88
CA ALA A 88 -3.10 -14.63 -6.47
C ALA A 88 -3.65 -13.21 -6.24
N ILE A 89 -3.34 -12.25 -7.13
CA ILE A 89 -3.88 -10.90 -7.10
C ILE A 89 -5.40 -10.90 -7.32
N CYS A 90 -5.90 -11.66 -8.32
CA CYS A 90 -7.34 -11.76 -8.58
C CYS A 90 -8.11 -12.33 -7.39
N CYS A 91 -7.60 -13.41 -6.77
CA CYS A 91 -8.23 -13.98 -5.57
C CYS A 91 -8.26 -12.98 -4.40
N MET A 92 -7.18 -12.23 -4.19
CA MET A 92 -7.12 -11.19 -3.15
C MET A 92 -8.09 -10.04 -3.44
N SER A 93 -8.21 -9.62 -4.71
CA SER A 93 -9.16 -8.60 -5.14
C SER A 93 -10.62 -9.04 -4.93
N ALA A 94 -10.94 -10.30 -5.22
CA ALA A 94 -12.28 -10.84 -4.99
C ALA A 94 -12.67 -10.81 -3.51
N LEU A 95 -11.75 -11.15 -2.59
CA LEU A 95 -11.96 -11.02 -1.15
C LEU A 95 -12.24 -9.57 -0.75
N GLY A 96 -11.46 -8.62 -1.26
CA GLY A 96 -11.62 -7.20 -0.96
C GLY A 96 -12.98 -6.67 -1.45
N ILE A 97 -13.36 -6.93 -2.70
CA ILE A 97 -14.63 -6.51 -3.29
C ILE A 97 -15.81 -7.09 -2.51
N GLY A 98 -15.78 -8.40 -2.24
CA GLY A 98 -16.87 -9.04 -1.50
C GLY A 98 -17.00 -8.52 -0.05
N LEU A 99 -15.88 -8.21 0.60
CA LEU A 99 -15.90 -7.55 1.91
C LEU A 99 -16.55 -6.17 1.84
N GLN A 100 -16.22 -5.35 0.83
CA GLN A 100 -16.81 -4.02 0.68
C GLN A 100 -18.33 -4.09 0.51
N TYR A 101 -18.84 -5.03 -0.32
CA TYR A 101 -20.29 -5.22 -0.44
C TYR A 101 -20.94 -5.71 0.86
N LEU A 102 -20.28 -6.55 1.63
CA LEU A 102 -20.76 -6.97 2.92
C LEU A 102 -20.86 -5.80 3.92
N ILE A 103 -19.87 -4.90 3.88
CA ILE A 103 -19.85 -3.68 4.68
C ILE A 103 -20.99 -2.75 4.25
N ASP A 104 -21.16 -2.47 2.94
CA ASP A 104 -22.20 -1.60 2.41
C ASP A 104 -23.60 -2.02 2.85
N VAL A 105 -23.90 -3.31 2.75
CA VAL A 105 -25.21 -3.84 3.16
C VAL A 105 -25.46 -3.67 4.65
N LYS A 106 -24.44 -3.76 5.47
CA LYS A 106 -24.59 -3.73 6.93
C LYS A 106 -24.48 -2.34 7.55
N TYR A 107 -23.77 -1.43 6.91
CA TYR A 107 -23.50 -0.08 7.41
C TYR A 107 -24.20 1.03 6.64
N SER A 108 -25.01 0.66 5.60
CA SER A 108 -25.70 1.67 4.79
C SER A 108 -26.29 2.80 5.66
N PRO A 109 -26.15 4.08 5.28
CA PRO A 109 -25.89 4.62 3.95
C PRO A 109 -24.56 5.38 3.82
N VAL A 110 -23.54 5.05 4.57
CA VAL A 110 -22.31 5.90 4.70
C VAL A 110 -21.14 5.41 3.83
N SER A 111 -21.09 4.13 3.51
CA SER A 111 -20.02 3.59 2.67
C SER A 111 -20.56 3.33 1.27
N GLU A 112 -20.17 4.17 0.32
CA GLU A 112 -20.50 3.97 -1.09
C GLU A 112 -19.34 3.22 -1.77
N PHE A 113 -19.29 1.89 -1.63
CA PHE A 113 -18.52 1.11 -2.59
C PHE A 113 -19.21 1.20 -3.94
N SER A 114 -18.69 2.06 -4.78
CA SER A 114 -19.26 2.31 -6.08
C SER A 114 -18.67 1.32 -7.09
N LEU A 115 -19.51 0.55 -7.78
CA LEU A 115 -19.14 -0.22 -8.97
C LEU A 115 -18.37 0.65 -9.96
N ILE A 116 -18.65 1.95 -9.99
CA ILE A 116 -17.96 2.97 -10.78
C ILE A 116 -16.48 3.04 -10.39
N LYS A 117 -16.13 3.02 -9.10
CA LYS A 117 -14.72 3.04 -8.64
C LYS A 117 -13.95 1.82 -9.14
N PHE A 118 -14.58 0.63 -9.08
CA PHE A 118 -14.01 -0.59 -9.63
C PHE A 118 -13.80 -0.50 -11.14
N CYS A 119 -14.81 -0.06 -11.90
CA CYS A 119 -14.71 0.11 -13.34
C CYS A 119 -13.64 1.13 -13.74
N ILE A 120 -13.51 2.23 -13.01
CA ILE A 120 -12.44 3.23 -13.23
C ILE A 120 -11.06 2.60 -12.99
N SER A 121 -10.88 1.86 -11.90
CA SER A 121 -9.62 1.19 -11.58
C SER A 121 -9.23 0.17 -12.66
N PHE A 122 -10.22 -0.58 -13.16
CA PHE A 122 -10.02 -1.52 -14.26
C PHE A 122 -9.63 -0.82 -15.56
N LEU A 123 -10.31 0.26 -15.94
CA LEU A 123 -9.97 1.04 -17.12
C LEU A 123 -8.57 1.66 -17.01
N LEU A 124 -8.20 2.18 -15.85
CA LEU A 124 -6.85 2.69 -15.59
C LEU A 124 -5.80 1.59 -15.73
N SER A 125 -6.09 0.36 -15.27
CA SER A 125 -5.20 -0.78 -15.44
C SER A 125 -4.99 -1.15 -16.91
N ILE A 126 -6.04 -1.13 -17.73
CA ILE A 126 -5.95 -1.36 -19.17
C ILE A 126 -5.12 -0.25 -19.84
N ILE A 127 -5.40 1.01 -19.55
CA ILE A 127 -4.66 2.17 -20.07
C ILE A 127 -3.17 2.02 -19.73
N PHE A 128 -2.86 1.71 -18.47
CA PHE A 128 -1.50 1.49 -18.02
C PHE A 128 -0.82 0.36 -18.83
N LEU A 129 -1.49 -0.77 -19.05
CA LEU A 129 -0.95 -1.89 -19.82
C LEU A 129 -0.74 -1.57 -21.30
N ILE A 130 -1.60 -0.73 -21.91
CA ILE A 130 -1.43 -0.26 -23.29
C ILE A 130 -0.18 0.61 -23.41
N PHE A 131 -0.02 1.57 -22.49
CA PHE A 131 1.10 2.52 -22.52
C PHE A 131 2.36 1.99 -21.83
N TYR A 132 2.33 0.79 -21.26
CA TYR A 132 3.44 0.20 -20.51
C TYR A 132 4.78 0.23 -21.28
N GLY A 133 4.79 -0.12 -22.57
CA GLY A 133 6.02 -0.11 -23.37
C GLY A 133 6.61 1.30 -23.58
N MET A 134 5.79 2.35 -23.58
CA MET A 134 6.26 3.74 -23.61
C MET A 134 6.83 4.15 -22.26
N ILE A 135 6.13 3.80 -21.17
CA ILE A 135 6.57 4.07 -19.79
C ILE A 135 7.92 3.39 -19.55
N GLN A 136 8.05 2.12 -19.90
CA GLN A 136 9.28 1.35 -19.74
C GLN A 136 10.47 1.99 -20.49
N LYS A 137 10.27 2.40 -21.74
CA LYS A 137 11.31 3.14 -22.47
C LYS A 137 11.69 4.45 -21.77
N GLY A 138 10.68 5.17 -21.24
CA GLY A 138 10.86 6.40 -20.50
C GLY A 138 11.71 6.22 -19.25
N LEU A 139 11.52 5.14 -18.49
CA LEU A 139 12.22 4.86 -17.23
C LEU A 139 13.75 4.74 -17.38
N LYS A 140 14.25 4.43 -18.57
CA LYS A 140 15.69 4.34 -18.84
C LYS A 140 16.37 5.70 -18.97
N TYR A 141 15.62 6.80 -19.11
CA TYR A 141 16.18 8.13 -19.23
C TYR A 141 16.33 8.81 -17.86
N ALA A 142 17.44 9.51 -17.68
CA ALA A 142 17.69 10.31 -16.46
C ALA A 142 16.63 11.41 -16.22
N PHE A 143 15.97 11.88 -17.28
CA PHE A 143 14.89 12.86 -17.19
C PHE A 143 13.70 12.33 -16.38
N SER A 144 13.41 11.03 -16.44
CA SER A 144 12.29 10.42 -15.70
C SER A 144 12.43 10.55 -14.19
N VAL A 145 13.67 10.57 -13.66
CA VAL A 145 13.95 10.83 -12.25
C VAL A 145 13.40 12.20 -11.84
N TYR A 146 13.73 13.24 -12.60
CA TYR A 146 13.25 14.61 -12.32
C TYR A 146 11.76 14.79 -12.59
N LEU A 147 11.23 14.09 -13.61
CA LEU A 147 9.81 14.10 -13.93
C LEU A 147 8.99 13.52 -12.75
N CYS A 148 9.38 12.38 -12.20
CA CYS A 148 8.72 11.78 -11.05
C CYS A 148 8.79 12.68 -9.81
N MET A 149 9.93 13.35 -9.58
CA MET A 149 10.05 14.34 -8.51
C MET A 149 9.08 15.50 -8.73
N GLY A 150 9.03 16.06 -9.95
CA GLY A 150 8.14 17.17 -10.31
C GLY A 150 6.66 16.80 -10.14
N ILE A 151 6.24 15.62 -10.61
CA ILE A 151 4.86 15.13 -10.46
C ILE A 151 4.52 14.98 -8.97
N SER A 152 5.40 14.37 -8.16
CA SER A 152 5.17 14.21 -6.73
C SER A 152 4.98 15.55 -6.02
N VAL A 153 5.83 16.54 -6.30
CA VAL A 153 5.70 17.91 -5.75
C VAL A 153 4.41 18.57 -6.21
N SER A 154 4.05 18.45 -7.50
CA SER A 154 2.80 19.00 -8.04
C SER A 154 1.56 18.44 -7.35
N ILE A 155 1.56 17.14 -7.03
CA ILE A 155 0.48 16.51 -6.27
C ILE A 155 0.34 17.15 -4.88
N TYR A 156 1.43 17.37 -4.15
CA TYR A 156 1.38 18.03 -2.85
C TYR A 156 0.94 19.48 -2.92
N ILE A 157 1.33 20.21 -3.97
CA ILE A 157 0.86 21.58 -4.22
C ILE A 157 -0.65 21.59 -4.45
N VAL A 158 -1.16 20.69 -5.28
CA VAL A 158 -2.61 20.56 -5.54
C VAL A 158 -3.36 20.21 -4.27
N LEU A 159 -2.84 19.28 -3.45
CA LEU A 159 -3.44 18.90 -2.17
C LEU A 159 -3.40 20.04 -1.14
N TYR A 160 -2.37 20.86 -1.13
CA TYR A 160 -2.29 22.01 -0.23
C TYR A 160 -3.40 23.04 -0.52
N PHE A 161 -3.73 23.29 -1.80
CA PHE A 161 -4.74 24.28 -2.17
C PHE A 161 -6.17 23.72 -2.25
N PHE A 162 -6.34 22.48 -2.70
CA PHE A 162 -7.63 21.87 -3.02
C PHE A 162 -7.93 20.62 -2.20
N GLY A 163 -7.00 20.18 -1.35
CA GLY A 163 -7.19 19.02 -0.51
C GLY A 163 -8.25 19.25 0.57
N TYR A 164 -9.03 18.23 0.87
CA TYR A 164 -9.99 18.24 1.95
C TYR A 164 -9.89 16.96 2.79
N ASP A 165 -10.47 17.02 3.97
CA ASP A 165 -10.54 15.91 4.92
C ASP A 165 -11.99 15.38 5.01
N PRO A 166 -12.30 14.23 4.39
CA PRO A 166 -13.65 13.67 4.41
C PRO A 166 -14.10 13.22 5.80
N ASN A 167 -13.16 12.89 6.69
CA ASN A 167 -13.44 12.27 7.97
C ASN A 167 -13.22 13.20 9.18
N GLY A 168 -12.74 14.42 8.98
CA GLY A 168 -12.49 15.38 10.06
C GLY A 168 -11.27 15.07 10.94
N TYR A 169 -10.35 14.21 10.46
CA TYR A 169 -9.14 13.81 11.20
C TYR A 169 -7.94 14.74 11.00
N GLY A 170 -8.15 15.87 10.31
CA GLY A 170 -7.12 16.88 10.07
C GLY A 170 -6.10 16.48 9.00
N THR A 171 -6.49 15.66 8.01
CA THR A 171 -5.64 15.25 6.87
C THR A 171 -6.23 15.71 5.55
N ASN A 172 -5.52 16.60 4.82
CA ASN A 172 -5.97 17.11 3.51
C ASN A 172 -5.42 16.27 2.35
N ALA A 173 -5.57 14.95 2.41
CA ALA A 173 -4.99 14.02 1.43
C ALA A 173 -5.92 13.66 0.26
N TRP A 174 -7.16 14.13 0.30
CA TRP A 174 -8.23 13.75 -0.61
C TRP A 174 -8.67 14.91 -1.48
N ILE A 175 -9.14 14.59 -2.69
CA ILE A 175 -9.87 15.53 -3.56
C ILE A 175 -11.25 14.94 -3.87
N ASN A 176 -12.26 15.80 -3.89
CA ASN A 176 -13.60 15.45 -4.32
C ASN A 176 -13.84 15.96 -5.75
N ILE A 177 -14.07 15.05 -6.69
CA ILE A 177 -14.43 15.37 -8.06
C ILE A 177 -15.84 14.84 -8.32
N HIS A 178 -16.84 15.73 -8.28
CA HIS A 178 -18.25 15.39 -8.51
C HIS A 178 -18.76 14.21 -7.67
N GLY A 179 -18.42 14.18 -6.39
CA GLY A 179 -18.82 13.10 -5.47
C GLY A 179 -17.86 11.90 -5.42
N LEU A 180 -16.91 11.79 -6.35
CA LEU A 180 -15.85 10.78 -6.27
C LEU A 180 -14.69 11.32 -5.42
N THR A 181 -14.42 10.64 -4.34
CA THR A 181 -13.28 10.93 -3.46
C THR A 181 -12.06 10.17 -3.93
N LEU A 182 -10.96 10.88 -4.22
CA LEU A 182 -9.68 10.31 -4.62
C LEU A 182 -8.59 10.73 -3.65
N GLN A 183 -7.84 9.75 -3.13
CA GLN A 183 -6.66 10.00 -2.32
C GLN A 183 -5.45 10.22 -3.24
N LEU A 184 -5.09 11.47 -3.49
CA LEU A 184 -3.99 11.78 -4.42
C LEU A 184 -2.62 11.35 -3.92
N THR A 185 -2.42 11.17 -2.62
CA THR A 185 -1.16 10.66 -2.08
C THR A 185 -0.83 9.23 -2.54
N ASP A 186 -1.81 8.45 -2.97
CA ASP A 186 -1.54 7.13 -3.57
C ASP A 186 -0.77 7.24 -4.88
N PHE A 187 -1.00 8.30 -5.65
CA PHE A 187 -0.21 8.55 -6.87
C PHE A 187 1.24 8.92 -6.57
N THR A 188 1.54 9.55 -5.41
CA THR A 188 2.94 9.78 -5.01
C THR A 188 3.69 8.48 -4.75
N LYS A 189 3.00 7.44 -4.27
CA LYS A 189 3.57 6.09 -4.09
C LYS A 189 3.92 5.47 -5.45
N VAL A 190 3.04 5.61 -6.46
CA VAL A 190 3.32 5.16 -7.84
C VAL A 190 4.50 5.94 -8.43
N CYS A 191 4.55 7.26 -8.22
CA CYS A 191 5.69 8.09 -8.63
C CYS A 191 6.99 7.61 -7.97
N ALA A 192 6.95 7.18 -6.71
CA ALA A 192 8.11 6.64 -6.02
C ALA A 192 8.62 5.34 -6.68
N LEU A 193 7.74 4.44 -7.09
CA LEU A 193 8.14 3.22 -7.81
C LEU A 193 8.88 3.53 -9.09
N PHE A 194 8.34 4.44 -9.89
CA PHE A 194 8.98 4.86 -11.15
C PHE A 194 10.26 5.67 -10.91
N PHE A 195 10.29 6.50 -9.89
CA PHE A 195 11.49 7.22 -9.46
C PHE A 195 12.64 6.27 -9.16
N TYR A 196 12.43 5.27 -8.29
CA TYR A 196 13.47 4.30 -7.94
C TYR A 196 13.86 3.43 -9.11
N SER A 197 12.89 2.99 -9.93
CA SER A 197 13.19 2.24 -11.15
C SER A 197 14.09 3.04 -12.08
N SER A 198 13.77 4.30 -12.35
CA SER A 198 14.60 5.16 -13.18
C SER A 198 15.97 5.44 -12.56
N LEU A 199 16.02 5.70 -11.26
CA LEU A 199 17.25 6.03 -10.54
C LEU A 199 18.26 4.88 -10.61
N PHE A 200 17.81 3.64 -10.44
CA PHE A 200 18.66 2.45 -10.43
C PHE A 200 18.89 1.83 -11.82
N SER A 201 18.16 2.28 -12.87
CA SER A 201 18.29 1.76 -14.23
C SER A 201 18.97 2.73 -15.20
N CYS A 202 19.01 4.04 -14.89
CA CYS A 202 19.64 5.04 -15.73
C CYS A 202 21.16 5.17 -15.45
N LYS A 203 21.82 6.08 -16.16
CA LYS A 203 23.28 6.36 -16.03
C LYS A 203 23.75 6.74 -14.62
N TYR A 204 22.86 7.04 -13.67
CA TYR A 204 23.23 7.37 -12.30
C TYR A 204 23.55 6.14 -11.45
N LYS A 205 23.17 4.93 -11.89
CA LYS A 205 23.42 3.68 -11.15
C LYS A 205 24.87 3.46 -10.74
N GLU A 206 25.84 3.98 -11.52
CA GLU A 206 27.27 3.84 -11.28
C GLU A 206 27.85 4.87 -10.29
N ASN A 207 27.02 5.85 -9.86
CA ASN A 207 27.47 6.90 -8.94
C ASN A 207 26.64 6.87 -7.65
N ASP A 208 27.07 6.09 -6.68
CA ASP A 208 26.42 5.93 -5.37
C ASP A 208 26.10 7.27 -4.68
N THR A 209 27.02 8.22 -4.76
CA THR A 209 26.83 9.54 -4.12
C THR A 209 25.68 10.31 -4.78
N LYS A 210 25.54 10.26 -6.12
CA LYS A 210 24.43 10.88 -6.82
C LYS A 210 23.11 10.16 -6.54
N VAL A 211 23.14 8.84 -6.48
CA VAL A 211 21.96 8.03 -6.13
C VAL A 211 21.47 8.38 -4.73
N LEU A 212 22.35 8.42 -3.75
CA LEU A 212 22.02 8.82 -2.38
C LEU A 212 21.50 10.25 -2.31
N LEU A 213 22.14 11.18 -3.01
CA LEU A 213 21.70 12.59 -3.04
C LEU A 213 20.29 12.74 -3.63
N LEU A 214 20.03 12.18 -4.82
CA LEU A 214 18.74 12.29 -5.49
C LEU A 214 17.64 11.58 -4.70
N SER A 215 17.93 10.41 -4.14
CA SER A 215 16.97 9.69 -3.31
C SER A 215 16.66 10.45 -2.01
N SER A 216 17.66 11.10 -1.41
CA SER A 216 17.48 11.96 -0.22
C SER A 216 16.61 13.17 -0.53
N ILE A 217 16.86 13.84 -1.66
CA ILE A 217 16.05 15.00 -2.11
C ILE A 217 14.60 14.54 -2.32
N PHE A 218 14.38 13.44 -3.04
CA PHE A 218 13.04 12.91 -3.26
C PHE A 218 12.33 12.56 -1.95
N PHE A 219 13.04 11.92 -1.02
CA PHE A 219 12.51 11.59 0.30
C PHE A 219 12.13 12.85 1.10
N LEU A 220 13.00 13.88 1.13
CA LEU A 220 12.74 15.14 1.83
C LEU A 220 11.60 15.94 1.21
N LEU A 221 11.43 15.93 -0.12
CA LEU A 221 10.29 16.54 -0.79
C LEU A 221 8.97 15.87 -0.39
N ASN A 222 8.94 14.53 -0.33
CA ASN A 222 7.76 13.80 0.12
C ASN A 222 7.49 13.99 1.62
N LEU A 223 8.53 14.07 2.45
CA LEU A 223 8.40 14.41 3.87
C LEU A 223 7.78 15.79 4.04
N GLY A 224 8.34 16.81 3.37
CA GLY A 224 7.83 18.18 3.42
C GLY A 224 6.37 18.28 2.94
N GLY A 225 6.05 17.62 1.82
CA GLY A 225 4.69 17.54 1.30
C GLY A 225 3.72 16.89 2.29
N SER A 226 4.09 15.75 2.87
CA SER A 226 3.26 15.05 3.86
C SER A 226 3.04 15.86 5.14
N LEU A 227 4.04 16.63 5.58
CA LEU A 227 3.90 17.57 6.71
C LEU A 227 2.92 18.69 6.40
N LEU A 228 2.94 19.25 5.17
CA LEU A 228 2.04 20.32 4.76
C LEU A 228 0.57 19.90 4.73
N ILE A 229 0.28 18.66 4.34
CA ILE A 229 -1.09 18.13 4.28
C ILE A 229 -1.49 17.33 5.53
N HIS A 230 -0.62 17.28 6.54
CA HIS A 230 -0.81 16.55 7.79
C HIS A 230 -1.09 15.04 7.65
N GLU A 231 -0.52 14.41 6.62
CA GLU A 231 -0.67 12.98 6.38
C GLU A 231 0.58 12.19 6.82
N LEU A 232 0.39 11.27 7.76
CA LEU A 232 1.45 10.39 8.29
C LEU A 232 1.48 9.02 7.60
N GLY A 233 0.32 8.52 7.20
CA GLY A 233 0.18 7.15 6.73
C GLY A 233 1.00 6.87 5.47
N SER A 234 0.74 7.59 4.38
CA SER A 234 1.49 7.46 3.12
C SER A 234 2.97 7.76 3.29
N PHE A 235 3.31 8.71 4.20
CA PHE A 235 4.71 8.98 4.53
C PHE A 235 5.43 7.76 5.10
N PHE A 236 4.82 7.02 6.03
CA PHE A 236 5.45 5.80 6.59
C PHE A 236 5.70 4.73 5.52
N ILE A 237 4.76 4.55 4.58
CA ILE A 237 4.98 3.61 3.47
C ILE A 237 6.16 4.07 2.60
N LEU A 238 6.21 5.35 2.23
CA LEU A 238 7.31 5.91 1.43
C LEU A 238 8.65 5.84 2.17
N PHE A 239 8.66 6.04 3.50
CA PHE A 239 9.83 5.92 4.34
C PHE A 239 10.41 4.48 4.30
N PHE A 240 9.60 3.48 4.58
CA PHE A 240 10.05 2.10 4.53
C PHE A 240 10.42 1.66 3.12
N LEU A 241 9.63 2.07 2.12
CA LEU A 241 9.96 1.82 0.72
C LEU A 241 11.34 2.41 0.36
N HIS A 242 11.60 3.66 0.74
CA HIS A 242 12.90 4.33 0.53
C HIS A 242 14.05 3.52 1.10
N LEU A 243 13.96 3.11 2.38
CA LEU A 243 15.00 2.33 3.04
C LEU A 243 15.22 0.97 2.37
N VAL A 244 14.14 0.25 2.05
CA VAL A 244 14.21 -1.07 1.42
C VAL A 244 14.78 -0.97 0.01
N MET A 245 14.37 0.01 -0.80
CA MET A 245 14.89 0.20 -2.16
C MET A 245 16.39 0.51 -2.15
N LEU A 246 16.86 1.38 -1.25
CA LEU A 246 18.29 1.65 -1.10
C LEU A 246 19.05 0.43 -0.58
N PHE A 247 18.48 -0.29 0.39
CA PHE A 247 19.11 -1.49 0.93
C PHE A 247 19.32 -2.57 -0.14
N MET A 248 18.34 -2.77 -1.01
CA MET A 248 18.36 -3.83 -2.01
C MET A 248 19.15 -3.48 -3.27
N PHE A 249 19.05 -2.25 -3.79
CA PHE A 249 19.54 -1.91 -5.13
C PHE A 249 20.79 -1.03 -5.16
N LEU A 250 21.20 -0.45 -4.04
CA LEU A 250 22.47 0.27 -3.97
C LEU A 250 23.61 -0.70 -3.62
N PRO A 251 24.81 -0.58 -4.24
CA PRO A 251 25.97 -1.40 -3.90
C PRO A 251 26.30 -1.38 -2.42
N HIS A 252 26.90 -2.45 -1.92
CA HIS A 252 27.28 -2.54 -0.52
C HIS A 252 28.47 -1.62 -0.23
N SER A 253 28.19 -0.44 0.34
CA SER A 253 29.20 0.54 0.72
C SER A 253 28.97 1.02 2.15
N PHE A 254 30.04 1.43 2.82
CA PHE A 254 29.96 2.03 4.16
C PHE A 254 29.02 3.24 4.17
N LYS A 255 29.05 4.09 3.13
CA LYS A 255 28.19 5.26 2.97
C LYS A 255 26.69 4.88 3.01
N LYS A 256 26.32 3.78 2.33
CA LYS A 256 24.95 3.25 2.32
C LYS A 256 24.49 2.86 3.72
N VAL A 257 25.30 2.08 4.44
CA VAL A 257 24.95 1.62 5.79
C VAL A 257 24.79 2.80 6.74
N VAL A 258 25.74 3.74 6.73
CA VAL A 258 25.68 4.96 7.54
C VAL A 258 24.44 5.79 7.19
N TYR A 259 24.13 5.94 5.92
CA TYR A 259 22.94 6.68 5.48
C TYR A 259 21.64 6.03 5.98
N ILE A 260 21.44 4.74 5.73
CA ILE A 260 20.23 4.01 6.16
C ILE A 260 20.07 4.11 7.67
N LEU A 261 21.16 3.90 8.41
CA LEU A 261 21.14 3.98 9.87
C LEU A 261 20.84 5.40 10.36
N SER A 262 21.44 6.43 9.73
CA SER A 262 21.18 7.83 10.09
C SER A 262 19.73 8.25 9.84
N VAL A 263 19.13 7.84 8.71
CA VAL A 263 17.72 8.13 8.39
C VAL A 263 16.79 7.41 9.38
N PHE A 264 17.10 6.16 9.72
CA PHE A 264 16.32 5.40 10.71
C PHE A 264 16.40 6.04 12.11
N ILE A 265 17.61 6.41 12.56
CA ILE A 265 17.82 7.10 13.84
C ILE A 265 17.12 8.46 13.84
N ALA A 266 17.21 9.24 12.76
CA ALA A 266 16.54 10.53 12.65
C ALA A 266 15.01 10.40 12.77
N CYS A 267 14.43 9.38 12.16
CA CYS A 267 13.00 9.09 12.29
C CYS A 267 12.63 8.74 13.74
N PHE A 268 13.38 7.85 14.38
CA PHE A 268 13.15 7.49 15.78
C PHE A 268 13.29 8.69 16.71
N MET A 269 14.33 9.51 16.53
CA MET A 269 14.54 10.73 17.31
C MET A 269 13.44 11.76 17.10
N SER A 270 12.88 11.87 15.88
CA SER A 270 11.76 12.79 15.60
C SER A 270 10.48 12.39 16.36
N VAL A 271 10.21 11.09 16.49
CA VAL A 271 9.10 10.57 17.30
C VAL A 271 9.36 10.87 18.79
N ALA A 272 10.55 10.57 19.31
CA ALA A 272 10.92 10.87 20.71
C ALA A 272 10.82 12.38 21.02
N LEU A 273 11.31 13.20 20.10
CA LEU A 273 11.21 14.68 20.23
C LEU A 273 9.75 15.14 20.25
N SER A 274 8.88 14.53 19.43
CA SER A 274 7.44 14.84 19.43
C SER A 274 6.79 14.60 20.80
N PHE A 275 7.20 13.55 21.52
CA PHE A 275 6.73 13.29 22.90
C PHE A 275 7.18 14.36 23.89
N ILE A 276 8.44 14.79 23.80
CA ILE A 276 8.99 15.83 24.65
C ILE A 276 8.30 17.16 24.37
N LEU A 277 8.20 17.53 23.09
CA LEU A 277 7.56 18.78 22.66
C LEU A 277 6.07 18.80 23.03
N TYR A 278 5.35 17.70 22.89
CA TYR A 278 3.94 17.64 23.29
C TYR A 278 3.77 18.01 24.77
N LYS A 279 4.53 17.37 25.66
CA LYS A 279 4.45 17.64 27.10
C LYS A 279 4.88 19.07 27.47
N ALA A 280 5.92 19.58 26.82
CA ALA A 280 6.43 20.93 27.07
C ALA A 280 5.48 22.04 26.57
N LEU A 281 4.82 21.83 25.43
CA LEU A 281 3.99 22.83 24.77
C LEU A 281 2.51 22.77 25.16
N LEU A 282 2.06 21.68 25.78
CA LEU A 282 0.67 21.48 26.18
C LEU A 282 0.13 22.61 27.07
N PRO A 283 0.86 23.12 28.11
CA PRO A 283 0.40 24.26 28.91
C PRO A 283 0.22 25.54 28.08
N SER A 284 1.16 25.82 27.16
CA SER A 284 1.08 27.00 26.28
C SER A 284 -0.09 26.92 25.31
N TYR A 285 -0.43 25.73 24.86
CA TYR A 285 -1.60 25.47 24.00
C TYR A 285 -2.89 25.71 24.77
N GLN A 286 -3.01 25.17 25.99
CA GLN A 286 -4.18 25.35 26.87
C GLN A 286 -4.41 26.80 27.27
N ASN A 287 -3.33 27.57 27.48
CA ASN A 287 -3.39 28.98 27.86
C ASN A 287 -3.52 29.93 26.64
N GLY A 288 -3.56 29.43 25.41
CA GLY A 288 -3.64 30.24 24.19
C GLY A 288 -2.40 31.09 23.90
N THR A 289 -1.26 30.82 24.55
CA THR A 289 -0.01 31.59 24.46
C THR A 289 1.01 30.98 23.46
N MET A 290 0.57 30.07 22.60
CA MET A 290 1.46 29.39 21.69
C MET A 290 1.94 30.30 20.55
N PRO A 291 3.26 30.34 20.24
CA PRO A 291 3.80 31.11 19.11
C PRO A 291 3.20 30.62 17.76
N SER A 292 2.97 31.57 16.84
CA SER A 292 2.30 31.32 15.56
C SER A 292 2.98 30.26 14.67
N LEU A 293 4.31 30.17 14.71
CA LEU A 293 5.07 29.12 14.00
C LEU A 293 4.84 27.74 14.59
N ILE A 294 4.80 27.62 15.91
CA ILE A 294 4.62 26.36 16.62
C ILE A 294 3.17 25.88 16.49
N SER A 295 2.20 26.80 16.49
CA SER A 295 0.79 26.46 16.32
C SER A 295 0.48 25.74 15.01
N LYS A 296 1.26 26.01 13.94
CA LYS A 296 1.13 25.29 12.64
C LYS A 296 1.62 23.85 12.71
N ILE A 297 2.62 23.55 13.54
CA ILE A 297 3.21 22.21 13.68
C ILE A 297 2.52 21.42 14.80
N TRP A 298 1.82 22.11 15.69
CA TRP A 298 1.17 21.49 16.84
C TRP A 298 0.21 20.34 16.50
N PRO A 299 -0.67 20.43 15.49
CA PRO A 299 -1.56 19.33 15.12
C PRO A 299 -0.80 18.05 14.80
N PHE A 300 0.37 18.17 14.15
CA PHE A 300 1.22 17.05 13.80
C PHE A 300 1.87 16.40 15.03
N ILE A 301 2.45 17.22 15.92
CA ILE A 301 3.05 16.76 17.18
C ILE A 301 2.00 16.06 18.04
N ARG A 302 0.81 16.66 18.17
CA ARG A 302 -0.32 16.11 18.90
C ARG A 302 -0.76 14.76 18.31
N LYS A 303 -0.91 14.67 17.00
CA LYS A 303 -1.33 13.46 16.29
C LYS A 303 -0.34 12.29 16.51
N ILE A 304 0.97 12.55 16.49
CA ILE A 304 1.98 11.54 16.79
C ILE A 304 1.82 11.07 18.24
N TYR A 305 1.79 12.01 19.17
CA TYR A 305 1.70 11.67 20.59
C TYR A 305 0.43 10.88 20.91
N GLU A 306 -0.74 11.33 20.45
CA GLU A 306 -2.03 10.67 20.69
C GLU A 306 -2.03 9.23 20.14
N ARG A 307 -1.57 9.02 18.92
CA ARG A 307 -1.52 7.67 18.32
C ARG A 307 -0.65 6.69 19.09
N PHE A 308 0.53 7.10 19.50
CA PHE A 308 1.42 6.26 20.29
C PHE A 308 0.90 6.06 21.73
N SER A 309 0.37 7.09 22.37
CA SER A 309 -0.15 6.99 23.73
C SER A 309 -1.36 6.07 23.82
N ILE A 310 -2.24 6.09 22.81
CA ILE A 310 -3.42 5.21 22.74
C ILE A 310 -2.99 3.77 22.45
N THR A 311 -2.02 3.57 21.58
CA THR A 311 -1.48 2.22 21.33
C THR A 311 -0.88 1.63 22.59
N ALA A 312 -0.18 2.43 23.39
CA ALA A 312 0.38 2.00 24.67
C ALA A 312 -0.71 1.68 25.72
N ASN A 313 -1.77 2.47 25.77
CA ASN A 313 -2.90 2.26 26.68
C ASN A 313 -4.21 2.80 26.08
N ILE A 314 -5.00 1.89 25.53
CA ILE A 314 -6.30 2.19 24.90
C ILE A 314 -7.26 2.90 25.88
N ASN A 315 -7.14 2.62 27.18
CA ASN A 315 -8.04 3.16 28.20
C ASN A 315 -7.76 4.63 28.53
N ASN A 316 -6.71 5.25 27.99
CA ASN A 316 -6.44 6.67 28.16
C ASN A 316 -7.55 7.55 27.56
N ASP A 317 -8.19 7.09 26.47
CA ASP A 317 -9.32 7.77 25.85
C ASP A 317 -10.29 6.76 25.23
N PRO A 318 -11.07 6.03 26.03
CA PRO A 318 -11.89 4.91 25.56
C PRO A 318 -13.10 5.34 24.72
N TYR A 319 -13.52 6.60 24.79
CA TYR A 319 -14.68 7.15 24.07
C TYR A 319 -14.27 8.06 22.87
N GLY A 320 -13.00 8.45 22.77
CA GLY A 320 -12.45 9.22 21.67
C GLY A 320 -11.57 8.38 20.77
N ALA A 321 -10.29 8.72 20.69
CA ALA A 321 -9.34 8.09 19.76
C ALA A 321 -9.07 6.60 20.05
N GLY A 322 -9.25 6.12 21.30
CA GLY A 322 -9.16 4.70 21.67
C GLY A 322 -10.39 3.89 21.30
N TYR A 323 -11.53 4.54 21.04
CA TYR A 323 -12.80 3.85 20.77
C TYR A 323 -12.70 2.85 19.61
N GLN A 324 -12.09 3.26 18.49
CA GLN A 324 -11.92 2.40 17.32
C GLN A 324 -11.17 1.10 17.66
N LEU A 325 -10.07 1.22 18.41
CA LEU A 325 -9.24 0.08 18.80
C LEU A 325 -9.92 -0.83 19.82
N LEU A 326 -10.71 -0.26 20.74
CA LEU A 326 -11.53 -1.06 21.66
C LEU A 326 -12.58 -1.87 20.92
N GLN A 327 -13.28 -1.27 19.96
CA GLN A 327 -14.25 -1.99 19.12
C GLN A 327 -13.57 -3.04 18.24
N ALA A 328 -12.41 -2.72 17.67
CA ALA A 328 -11.61 -3.67 16.88
C ALA A 328 -11.22 -4.89 17.73
N LYS A 329 -10.65 -4.67 18.91
CA LYS A 329 -10.27 -5.75 19.84
C LYS A 329 -11.46 -6.63 20.24
N LYS A 330 -12.59 -6.01 20.56
CA LYS A 330 -13.84 -6.71 20.89
C LYS A 330 -14.34 -7.53 19.70
N SER A 331 -14.34 -6.98 18.50
CA SER A 331 -14.78 -7.64 17.27
C SER A 331 -13.92 -8.84 16.93
N LEU A 332 -12.58 -8.73 17.06
CA LEU A 332 -11.66 -9.85 16.85
C LEU A 332 -11.86 -10.98 17.86
N TRP A 333 -12.06 -10.62 19.14
CA TRP A 333 -12.30 -11.59 20.20
C TRP A 333 -13.58 -12.40 19.96
N MET A 334 -14.63 -11.75 19.44
CA MET A 334 -15.94 -12.36 19.24
C MET A 334 -16.10 -13.05 17.87
N ALA A 335 -15.14 -12.93 16.96
CA ALA A 335 -15.27 -13.35 15.56
C ALA A 335 -15.49 -14.86 15.39
N GLY A 336 -14.77 -15.71 16.17
CA GLY A 336 -14.79 -17.16 15.96
C GLY A 336 -14.21 -17.58 14.60
N PHE A 337 -14.30 -18.87 14.29
CA PHE A 337 -13.76 -19.39 13.02
C PHE A 337 -14.55 -18.94 11.78
N PHE A 338 -15.86 -18.83 11.89
CA PHE A 338 -16.79 -18.54 10.78
C PHE A 338 -17.38 -17.13 10.82
N GLY A 339 -16.91 -16.30 11.73
CA GLY A 339 -17.41 -14.94 11.90
C GLY A 339 -18.67 -14.84 12.76
N ASN A 340 -18.84 -13.67 13.37
CA ASN A 340 -19.98 -13.34 14.19
C ASN A 340 -20.52 -11.96 13.81
N THR A 341 -21.76 -11.91 13.36
CA THR A 341 -22.39 -10.70 12.82
C THR A 341 -22.89 -9.72 13.89
N VAL A 342 -22.87 -10.08 15.17
CA VAL A 342 -23.60 -9.40 16.25
C VAL A 342 -23.10 -7.98 16.55
N ASN A 343 -21.79 -7.69 16.34
CA ASN A 343 -21.19 -6.42 16.77
C ASN A 343 -20.59 -5.57 15.64
N PHE A 344 -20.98 -5.84 14.42
CA PHE A 344 -20.37 -5.14 13.28
C PHE A 344 -20.73 -3.65 13.22
N ASN A 345 -21.96 -3.30 13.64
CA ASN A 345 -22.46 -1.93 13.58
C ASN A 345 -21.71 -0.93 14.48
N SER A 346 -20.82 -1.41 15.35
CA SER A 346 -20.02 -0.57 16.25
C SER A 346 -18.58 -0.36 15.81
N LEU A 347 -18.16 -0.91 14.64
CA LEU A 347 -16.78 -0.78 14.16
C LEU A 347 -16.64 0.45 13.25
N PRO A 348 -16.02 1.55 13.72
CA PRO A 348 -15.82 2.74 12.88
C PRO A 348 -14.81 2.45 11.77
N VAL A 349 -14.96 3.13 10.61
CA VAL A 349 -14.02 3.08 9.48
C VAL A 349 -13.72 1.65 9.02
N ALA A 350 -14.77 0.82 9.00
CA ALA A 350 -14.68 -0.60 8.65
C ALA A 350 -14.21 -0.85 7.22
N GLU A 351 -14.51 0.11 6.31
CA GLU A 351 -14.16 0.05 4.89
C GLU A 351 -12.69 0.33 4.59
N SER A 352 -11.91 0.84 5.56
CA SER A 352 -10.50 1.21 5.33
C SER A 352 -9.60 0.75 6.47
N ASP A 353 -9.41 1.57 7.51
CA ASP A 353 -8.44 1.30 8.58
C ASP A 353 -8.73 0.02 9.37
N MET A 354 -10.01 -0.37 9.48
CA MET A 354 -10.45 -1.56 10.19
C MET A 354 -10.91 -2.69 9.25
N ALA A 355 -10.59 -2.62 7.96
CA ALA A 355 -11.06 -3.60 6.97
C ALA A 355 -10.65 -5.05 7.31
N PHE A 356 -9.44 -5.27 7.81
CA PHE A 356 -9.01 -6.60 8.26
C PHE A 356 -9.86 -7.11 9.44
N VAL A 357 -10.10 -6.25 10.42
CA VAL A 357 -10.94 -6.58 11.58
C VAL A 357 -12.38 -6.83 11.15
N ALA A 358 -12.91 -6.01 10.22
CA ALA A 358 -14.24 -6.19 9.66
C ALA A 358 -14.35 -7.55 8.94
N MET A 359 -13.35 -7.91 8.14
CA MET A 359 -13.29 -9.19 7.45
C MET A 359 -13.30 -10.37 8.42
N VAL A 360 -12.43 -10.35 9.43
CA VAL A 360 -12.36 -11.41 10.46
C VAL A 360 -13.65 -11.47 11.27
N SER A 361 -14.18 -10.33 11.67
CA SER A 361 -15.43 -10.25 12.44
C SER A 361 -16.63 -10.86 11.70
N GLN A 362 -16.76 -10.58 10.40
CA GLN A 362 -17.91 -11.01 9.59
C GLN A 362 -17.76 -12.41 9.00
N LEU A 363 -16.58 -12.70 8.46
CA LEU A 363 -16.32 -13.92 7.70
C LEU A 363 -15.49 -14.95 8.49
N GLY A 364 -14.97 -14.56 9.64
CA GLY A 364 -14.23 -15.41 10.55
C GLY A 364 -12.72 -15.41 10.32
N TRP A 365 -12.01 -16.02 11.27
CA TRP A 365 -10.56 -16.18 11.21
C TRP A 365 -10.08 -16.98 10.01
N ILE A 366 -10.90 -17.89 9.47
CA ILE A 366 -10.56 -18.64 8.24
C ILE A 366 -10.31 -17.67 7.09
N THR A 367 -11.18 -16.70 6.90
CA THR A 367 -11.01 -15.69 5.82
C THR A 367 -9.84 -14.76 6.11
N GLY A 368 -9.60 -14.42 7.37
CA GLY A 368 -8.42 -13.66 7.78
C GLY A 368 -7.11 -14.39 7.42
N PHE A 369 -7.01 -15.69 7.74
CA PHE A 369 -5.85 -16.51 7.35
C PHE A 369 -5.74 -16.69 5.84
N MET A 370 -6.85 -16.80 5.13
CA MET A 370 -6.85 -16.87 3.66
C MET A 370 -6.33 -15.59 3.03
N TYR A 371 -6.72 -14.42 3.56
CA TYR A 371 -6.17 -13.14 3.13
C TYR A 371 -4.65 -13.06 3.37
N LEU A 372 -4.17 -13.44 4.56
CA LEU A 372 -2.74 -13.49 4.88
C LEU A 372 -1.99 -14.46 3.96
N TYR A 373 -2.58 -15.62 3.64
CA TYR A 373 -2.02 -16.57 2.70
C TYR A 373 -1.84 -15.95 1.30
N PHE A 374 -2.86 -15.28 0.75
CA PHE A 374 -2.74 -14.61 -0.54
C PHE A 374 -1.74 -13.47 -0.51
N LEU A 375 -1.71 -12.69 0.56
CA LEU A 375 -0.71 -11.63 0.75
C LEU A 375 0.72 -12.20 0.71
N CYS A 376 0.98 -13.27 1.46
CA CYS A 376 2.26 -13.97 1.43
C CYS A 376 2.57 -14.54 0.03
N ARG A 377 1.57 -15.13 -0.65
CA ARG A 377 1.75 -15.66 -2.02
C ARG A 377 2.10 -14.57 -3.01
N VAL A 378 1.37 -13.44 -3.01
CA VAL A 378 1.68 -12.29 -3.87
C VAL A 378 3.10 -11.78 -3.60
N THR A 379 3.47 -11.66 -2.31
CA THR A 379 4.82 -11.20 -1.92
C THR A 379 5.90 -12.18 -2.39
N CYS A 380 5.76 -13.47 -2.11
CA CYS A 380 6.75 -14.47 -2.51
C CYS A 380 6.88 -14.56 -4.04
N LEU A 381 5.77 -14.55 -4.79
CA LEU A 381 5.79 -14.62 -6.25
C LEU A 381 6.35 -13.33 -6.87
N GLY A 382 6.01 -12.15 -6.34
CA GLY A 382 6.59 -10.89 -6.79
C GLY A 382 8.11 -10.82 -6.56
N LEU A 383 8.59 -11.29 -5.40
CA LEU A 383 10.03 -11.38 -5.12
C LEU A 383 10.73 -12.41 -6.02
N ARG A 384 10.09 -13.56 -6.28
CA ARG A 384 10.60 -14.57 -7.24
C ARG A 384 10.70 -13.97 -8.64
N TYR A 385 9.66 -13.30 -9.13
CA TYR A 385 9.65 -12.63 -10.43
C TYR A 385 10.78 -11.61 -10.54
N THR A 386 10.95 -10.78 -9.52
CA THR A 386 12.04 -9.80 -9.45
C THR A 386 13.40 -10.48 -9.59
N ARG A 387 13.66 -11.54 -8.81
CA ARG A 387 14.93 -12.27 -8.83
C ARG A 387 15.25 -12.85 -10.21
N MET A 388 14.26 -13.38 -10.90
CA MET A 388 14.43 -13.97 -12.23
C MET A 388 14.69 -12.93 -13.34
N ARG A 389 14.10 -11.73 -13.19
CA ARG A 389 14.11 -10.71 -14.25
C ARG A 389 15.14 -9.60 -14.04
N ILE A 390 15.77 -9.50 -12.85
CA ILE A 390 16.62 -8.35 -12.48
C ILE A 390 17.84 -8.18 -13.38
N VAL A 391 18.37 -9.25 -13.94
CA VAL A 391 19.54 -9.21 -14.84
C VAL A 391 19.15 -8.68 -16.22
N LYS A 392 18.10 -9.21 -16.81
CA LYS A 392 17.70 -8.90 -18.20
C LYS A 392 16.80 -7.66 -18.32
N TYR A 393 15.89 -7.48 -17.36
CA TYR A 393 14.86 -6.41 -17.34
C TYR A 393 14.87 -5.68 -16.00
N ARG A 394 15.99 -5.00 -15.71
CA ARG A 394 16.24 -4.39 -14.40
C ARG A 394 15.18 -3.36 -14.02
N ASP A 395 14.78 -2.50 -14.94
CA ASP A 395 13.75 -1.47 -14.75
C ASP A 395 12.39 -2.06 -14.35
N GLU A 396 11.95 -3.11 -15.03
CA GLU A 396 10.70 -3.82 -14.69
C GLU A 396 10.79 -4.50 -13.33
N ALA A 397 11.89 -5.22 -13.10
CA ALA A 397 12.11 -5.95 -11.87
C ALA A 397 12.09 -5.03 -10.65
N ILE A 398 12.65 -3.82 -10.76
CA ILE A 398 12.64 -2.81 -9.68
C ILE A 398 11.21 -2.31 -9.41
N VAL A 399 10.41 -2.05 -10.47
CA VAL A 399 8.99 -1.64 -10.31
C VAL A 399 8.20 -2.76 -9.62
N VAL A 400 8.33 -4.01 -10.08
CA VAL A 400 7.62 -5.16 -9.48
C VAL A 400 8.04 -5.37 -8.03
N PHE A 401 9.34 -5.28 -7.74
CA PHE A 401 9.85 -5.37 -6.37
C PHE A 401 9.23 -4.28 -5.49
N GLY A 402 9.33 -3.02 -5.92
CA GLY A 402 8.81 -1.89 -5.17
C GLY A 402 7.30 -1.98 -4.95
N ALA A 403 6.52 -2.35 -5.98
CA ALA A 403 5.08 -2.56 -5.88
C ALA A 403 4.73 -3.69 -4.89
N THR A 404 5.46 -4.80 -4.96
CA THR A 404 5.27 -5.95 -4.06
C THR A 404 5.54 -5.57 -2.60
N ILE A 405 6.66 -4.88 -2.34
CA ILE A 405 7.03 -4.42 -0.99
C ILE A 405 6.03 -3.37 -0.50
N MET A 406 5.59 -2.45 -1.36
CA MET A 406 4.62 -1.42 -0.99
C MET A 406 3.27 -2.03 -0.59
N LEU A 407 2.74 -2.97 -1.38
CA LEU A 407 1.49 -3.68 -1.04
C LEU A 407 1.62 -4.46 0.27
N PHE A 408 2.74 -5.16 0.46
CA PHE A 408 3.01 -5.90 1.69
C PHE A 408 3.09 -4.97 2.90
N LEU A 409 3.85 -3.88 2.81
CA LEU A 409 3.99 -2.89 3.89
C LEU A 409 2.65 -2.25 4.23
N GLN A 410 1.88 -1.83 3.21
CA GLN A 410 0.56 -1.23 3.42
C GLN A 410 -0.36 -2.19 4.16
N ALA A 411 -0.50 -3.44 3.70
CA ALA A 411 -1.34 -4.44 4.33
C ALA A 411 -0.90 -4.75 5.76
N ILE A 412 0.40 -4.97 6.00
CA ILE A 412 0.93 -5.27 7.33
C ILE A 412 0.74 -4.10 8.30
N LEU A 413 1.01 -2.86 7.86
CA LEU A 413 0.82 -1.68 8.73
C LEU A 413 -0.65 -1.52 9.15
N VAL A 414 -1.60 -1.77 8.25
CA VAL A 414 -3.03 -1.70 8.57
C VAL A 414 -3.45 -2.84 9.49
N ILE A 415 -3.00 -4.07 9.24
CA ILE A 415 -3.29 -5.22 10.11
C ILE A 415 -2.73 -4.99 11.51
N LEU A 416 -1.46 -4.63 11.62
CA LEU A 416 -0.82 -4.40 12.93
C LEU A 416 -1.41 -3.18 13.66
N GLY A 417 -1.81 -2.14 12.92
CA GLY A 417 -2.50 -0.98 13.46
C GLY A 417 -3.89 -1.33 13.99
N SER A 418 -4.70 -2.05 13.22
CA SER A 418 -6.04 -2.46 13.61
C SER A 418 -6.06 -3.50 14.76
N CYS A 419 -4.99 -4.30 14.86
CA CYS A 419 -4.76 -5.22 15.99
C CYS A 419 -4.15 -4.55 17.24
N ASN A 420 -3.89 -3.23 17.22
CA ASN A 420 -3.24 -2.46 18.29
C ASN A 420 -1.82 -2.94 18.64
N ILE A 421 -1.07 -3.42 17.65
CA ILE A 421 0.35 -3.74 17.80
C ILE A 421 1.21 -2.54 17.43
N LEU A 422 0.78 -1.81 16.39
CA LEU A 422 1.36 -0.54 15.96
C LEU A 422 0.33 0.59 16.07
N PRO A 423 0.77 1.86 16.11
CA PRO A 423 -0.16 2.99 16.01
C PRO A 423 -0.96 2.94 14.71
N LEU A 424 -2.25 3.27 14.80
CA LEU A 424 -3.10 3.41 13.61
C LEU A 424 -2.51 4.44 12.66
N THR A 425 -2.33 4.05 11.41
CA THR A 425 -1.70 4.90 10.40
C THR A 425 -2.70 5.73 9.59
N GLY A 426 -3.99 5.36 9.59
CA GLY A 426 -5.02 5.99 8.76
C GLY A 426 -4.79 5.70 7.27
N LEU A 427 -4.31 4.49 6.96
CA LEU A 427 -4.11 4.01 5.60
C LEU A 427 -5.28 3.10 5.21
N PRO A 428 -5.92 3.30 4.04
CA PRO A 428 -6.84 2.32 3.49
C PRO A 428 -6.08 1.07 3.02
N ILE A 429 -6.72 -0.10 3.16
CA ILE A 429 -6.24 -1.35 2.53
C ILE A 429 -6.67 -1.39 1.08
#